data_abdd77413a783b217009a3c29702fde0
#
_entry.id   abdd77413a783b217009a3c29702fde0
#
_cell.length_a   1.000
_cell.length_b   1.000
_cell.length_c   1.000
_cell.angle_alpha   90.00
_cell.angle_beta   90.00
_cell.angle_gamma   90.00
#
_symmetry.space_group_name_H-M   'P 1'
#
loop_
_entity.id
_entity.type
_entity.pdbx_description
1 polymer ?
#
loop_
_entity_poly.entity_id
_entity_poly.type
_entity_poly.pdbx_seq_one_letter_code
_entity_poly.pdbx_strand_id
1 'polypeptide(L)'
;MGKSAIWEKVQDFMKENRMHHEQIDFDKELKVFLEDMENGLNGRESTLEMLPTYISLGSEIKTNERVIVMDAGGTNFRVATVYFDDSKKPVIEDFSNHPMPGTKGEISRDEFFETILEYIKPVIDKSDKIGFCFSYPTEILPNGDGKAIRFSKEIRVRDMIGEPVGGRLLEAAKKAGYKGDKQIVLLNDTVSTLLGGRATHPDKEY
;
A
#
# COMPACT_ATOMS: atom_id res chain seq x y z
N MET A 1 -30.66 -25.77 9.57
CA MET A 1 -30.14 -25.18 10.83
C MET A 1 -30.40 -23.68 10.78
N GLY A 2 -31.11 -23.12 11.77
CA GLY A 2 -31.34 -21.69 11.85
C GLY A 2 -30.06 -20.90 12.11
N LYS A 3 -30.02 -19.63 11.73
CA LYS A 3 -28.86 -18.73 11.97
C LYS A 3 -28.40 -18.72 13.44
N SER A 4 -29.32 -18.91 14.41
CA SER A 4 -29.04 -19.01 15.86
C SER A 4 -28.18 -20.23 16.21
N ALA A 5 -28.51 -21.41 15.70
CA ALA A 5 -27.77 -22.65 16.03
C ALA A 5 -26.35 -22.68 15.44
N ILE A 6 -26.12 -22.00 14.32
CA ILE A 6 -24.76 -21.83 13.75
C ILE A 6 -23.95 -20.87 14.61
N TRP A 7 -24.57 -19.77 15.03
CA TRP A 7 -23.92 -18.78 15.88
C TRP A 7 -23.49 -19.37 17.24
N GLU A 8 -24.34 -20.13 17.89
CA GLU A 8 -24.01 -20.84 19.14
C GLU A 8 -22.77 -21.74 18.96
N LYS A 9 -22.75 -22.56 17.92
CA LYS A 9 -21.58 -23.40 17.62
C LYS A 9 -20.29 -22.60 17.39
N VAL A 10 -20.39 -21.42 16.73
CA VAL A 10 -19.22 -20.53 16.55
C VAL A 10 -18.75 -19.99 17.90
N GLN A 11 -19.68 -19.57 18.77
CA GLN A 11 -19.33 -19.07 20.11
C GLN A 11 -18.67 -20.16 20.95
N ASP A 12 -19.21 -21.38 20.93
CA ASP A 12 -18.64 -22.53 21.65
C ASP A 12 -17.23 -22.86 21.14
N PHE A 13 -17.05 -22.93 19.82
CA PHE A 13 -15.73 -23.13 19.21
C PHE A 13 -14.72 -22.04 19.63
N MET A 14 -15.13 -20.76 19.61
CA MET A 14 -14.26 -19.65 20.04
C MET A 14 -13.88 -19.79 21.52
N LYS A 15 -14.82 -20.17 22.39
CA LYS A 15 -14.56 -20.38 23.82
C LYS A 15 -13.62 -21.55 24.07
N GLU A 16 -13.87 -22.70 23.43
CA GLU A 16 -13.03 -23.90 23.54
C GLU A 16 -11.58 -23.62 23.09
N ASN A 17 -11.40 -22.78 22.07
CA ASN A 17 -10.09 -22.45 21.53
C ASN A 17 -9.48 -21.14 22.08
N ARG A 18 -10.07 -20.58 23.15
CA ARG A 18 -9.61 -19.33 23.80
C ARG A 18 -9.51 -18.12 22.84
N MET A 19 -10.39 -18.08 21.85
CA MET A 19 -10.50 -17.02 20.86
C MET A 19 -11.67 -16.07 21.14
N HIS A 20 -12.49 -16.38 22.14
CA HIS A 20 -13.64 -15.56 22.49
C HIS A 20 -13.19 -14.28 23.20
N HIS A 21 -13.76 -13.13 22.81
CA HIS A 21 -13.35 -11.81 23.31
C HIS A 21 -13.41 -11.69 24.85
N GLU A 22 -14.34 -12.37 25.53
CA GLU A 22 -14.43 -12.41 27.00
C GLU A 22 -13.26 -13.13 27.68
N GLN A 23 -12.47 -13.90 26.94
CA GLN A 23 -11.32 -14.66 27.44
C GLN A 23 -9.98 -13.97 27.14
N ILE A 24 -10.03 -12.84 26.41
CA ILE A 24 -8.85 -12.05 26.05
C ILE A 24 -8.62 -11.02 27.18
N ASP A 25 -7.46 -11.12 27.81
CA ASP A 25 -6.97 -10.09 28.71
C ASP A 25 -6.38 -8.93 27.87
N PHE A 26 -7.22 -7.93 27.63
CA PHE A 26 -6.87 -6.82 26.75
C PHE A 26 -5.62 -6.07 27.22
N ASP A 27 -5.46 -5.83 28.51
CA ASP A 27 -4.32 -5.09 29.04
C ASP A 27 -3.01 -5.87 28.86
N LYS A 28 -3.08 -7.19 29.03
CA LYS A 28 -1.95 -8.07 28.78
C LYS A 28 -1.57 -8.10 27.30
N GLU A 29 -2.54 -8.28 26.41
CA GLU A 29 -2.29 -8.32 24.97
C GLU A 29 -1.77 -6.96 24.44
N LEU A 30 -2.33 -5.86 24.93
CA LEU A 30 -1.85 -4.51 24.61
C LEU A 30 -0.38 -4.32 25.05
N LYS A 31 -0.03 -4.78 26.26
CA LYS A 31 1.35 -4.70 26.73
C LYS A 31 2.30 -5.48 25.84
N VAL A 32 1.97 -6.72 25.49
CA VAL A 32 2.77 -7.56 24.58
C VAL A 32 2.93 -6.89 23.21
N PHE A 33 1.85 -6.33 22.67
CA PHE A 33 1.88 -5.63 21.39
C PHE A 33 2.80 -4.41 21.41
N LEU A 34 2.71 -3.58 22.45
CA LEU A 34 3.58 -2.39 22.62
C LEU A 34 5.04 -2.77 22.84
N GLU A 35 5.32 -3.85 23.60
CA GLU A 35 6.68 -4.37 23.78
C GLU A 35 7.27 -4.87 22.45
N ASP A 36 6.45 -5.53 21.61
CA ASP A 36 6.89 -6.01 20.30
C ASP A 36 7.16 -4.83 19.34
N MET A 37 6.32 -3.79 19.34
CA MET A 37 6.58 -2.54 18.63
C MET A 37 7.89 -1.88 19.06
N GLU A 38 8.14 -1.78 20.36
CA GLU A 38 9.37 -1.19 20.94
C GLU A 38 10.61 -2.02 20.52
N ASN A 39 10.48 -3.33 20.49
CA ASN A 39 11.55 -4.21 20.01
C ASN A 39 11.85 -3.96 18.52
N GLY A 40 10.82 -3.86 17.68
CA GLY A 40 10.99 -3.54 16.25
C GLY A 40 11.65 -2.19 16.01
N LEU A 41 11.23 -1.14 16.75
CA LEU A 41 11.84 0.19 16.69
C LEU A 41 13.32 0.20 17.05
N ASN A 42 13.73 -0.66 17.97
CA ASN A 42 15.13 -0.78 18.42
C ASN A 42 15.95 -1.82 17.65
N GLY A 43 15.41 -2.39 16.57
CA GLY A 43 16.10 -3.42 15.76
C GLY A 43 16.35 -4.72 16.51
N ARG A 44 15.55 -5.05 17.55
CA ARG A 44 15.57 -6.33 18.26
C ARG A 44 14.66 -7.33 17.54
N GLU A 45 14.73 -8.59 17.97
CA GLU A 45 13.80 -9.62 17.49
C GLU A 45 12.35 -9.21 17.77
N SER A 46 11.53 -9.12 16.73
CA SER A 46 10.14 -8.67 16.77
C SER A 46 9.35 -9.22 15.60
N THR A 47 8.05 -9.43 15.80
CA THR A 47 7.11 -9.73 14.70
C THR A 47 6.69 -8.47 13.96
N LEU A 48 6.91 -7.26 14.53
CA LEU A 48 6.60 -5.96 13.99
C LEU A 48 7.89 -5.23 13.58
N GLU A 49 8.16 -5.18 12.28
CA GLU A 49 9.40 -4.60 11.74
C GLU A 49 9.52 -3.09 11.95
N MET A 50 8.42 -2.37 12.22
CA MET A 50 8.34 -0.93 12.47
C MET A 50 9.12 -0.10 11.44
N LEU A 51 8.87 -0.38 10.15
CA LEU A 51 9.56 0.25 9.03
C LEU A 51 9.28 1.75 8.95
N PRO A 52 10.30 2.62 8.77
CA PRO A 52 10.13 4.05 8.56
C PRO A 52 9.30 4.35 7.31
N THR A 53 8.46 5.37 7.34
CA THR A 53 7.59 5.73 6.21
C THR A 53 7.91 7.08 5.58
N TYR A 54 8.68 7.94 6.25
CA TYR A 54 9.11 9.27 5.79
C TYR A 54 7.97 10.16 5.28
N ILE A 55 6.74 10.00 5.84
CA ILE A 55 5.60 10.84 5.48
C ILE A 55 5.56 12.12 6.29
N SER A 56 5.18 13.24 5.66
CA SER A 56 4.89 14.49 6.36
C SER A 56 3.40 14.58 6.67
N LEU A 57 3.07 14.63 7.96
CA LEU A 57 1.68 14.76 8.42
C LEU A 57 1.15 16.21 8.40
N GLY A 58 1.99 17.20 8.12
CA GLY A 58 1.67 18.63 8.18
C GLY A 58 1.39 19.30 6.83
N SER A 59 1.45 18.59 5.73
CA SER A 59 1.27 19.18 4.40
C SER A 59 -0.19 19.57 4.16
N GLU A 60 -0.40 20.79 3.65
CA GLU A 60 -1.72 21.23 3.20
C GLU A 60 -2.14 20.48 1.93
N ILE A 61 -3.40 20.05 1.86
CA ILE A 61 -3.97 19.41 0.68
C ILE A 61 -4.13 20.48 -0.41
N LYS A 62 -3.41 20.32 -1.49
CA LYS A 62 -3.54 21.18 -2.68
C LYS A 62 -4.79 20.78 -3.45
N THR A 63 -5.58 21.78 -3.85
CA THR A 63 -6.76 21.58 -4.69
C THR A 63 -6.41 21.70 -6.17
N ASN A 64 -7.21 21.02 -7.01
CA ASN A 64 -7.09 21.04 -8.48
C ASN A 64 -5.74 20.57 -9.04
N GLU A 65 -4.91 19.94 -8.24
CA GLU A 65 -3.65 19.34 -8.66
C GLU A 65 -3.84 17.84 -8.88
N ARG A 66 -3.81 17.41 -10.16
CA ARG A 66 -4.00 16.02 -10.54
C ARG A 66 -2.77 15.17 -10.21
N VAL A 67 -2.98 13.99 -9.66
CA VAL A 67 -1.96 12.99 -9.35
C VAL A 67 -2.38 11.66 -9.98
N ILE A 68 -1.45 10.96 -10.62
CA ILE A 68 -1.66 9.56 -11.01
C ILE A 68 -1.53 8.72 -9.76
N VAL A 69 -2.49 7.85 -9.51
CA VAL A 69 -2.45 6.91 -8.39
C VAL A 69 -2.44 5.48 -8.89
N MET A 70 -1.60 4.67 -8.28
CA MET A 70 -1.49 3.23 -8.53
C MET A 70 -1.66 2.48 -7.21
N ASP A 71 -2.32 1.33 -7.25
CA ASP A 71 -2.48 0.43 -6.12
C ASP A 71 -2.13 -1.00 -6.54
N ALA A 72 -0.98 -1.47 -6.08
CA ALA A 72 -0.48 -2.82 -6.29
C ALA A 72 -0.90 -3.72 -5.12
N GLY A 73 -2.08 -4.29 -5.22
CA GLY A 73 -2.62 -5.25 -4.24
C GLY A 73 -2.12 -6.68 -4.48
N GLY A 74 -2.77 -7.66 -3.82
CA GLY A 74 -2.41 -9.07 -3.95
C GLY A 74 -2.77 -9.69 -5.30
N THR A 75 -3.93 -9.35 -5.86
CA THR A 75 -4.48 -9.93 -7.09
C THR A 75 -4.81 -8.90 -8.15
N ASN A 76 -4.99 -7.65 -7.75
CA ASN A 76 -5.42 -6.55 -8.61
C ASN A 76 -4.40 -5.43 -8.59
N PHE A 77 -4.22 -4.82 -9.75
CA PHE A 77 -3.49 -3.57 -9.95
C PHE A 77 -4.47 -2.51 -10.42
N ARG A 78 -4.61 -1.43 -9.65
CA ARG A 78 -5.56 -0.35 -9.96
C ARG A 78 -4.80 0.90 -10.35
N VAL A 79 -5.36 1.63 -11.31
CA VAL A 79 -4.84 2.91 -11.78
C VAL A 79 -5.98 3.92 -11.83
N ALA A 80 -5.70 5.15 -11.43
CA ALA A 80 -6.61 6.27 -11.60
C ALA A 80 -5.83 7.58 -11.67
N THR A 81 -6.49 8.67 -12.02
CA THR A 81 -6.07 10.02 -11.69
C THR A 81 -6.96 10.57 -10.58
N VAL A 82 -6.37 11.25 -9.62
CA VAL A 82 -7.07 11.82 -8.45
C VAL A 82 -6.66 13.27 -8.26
N TYR A 83 -7.60 14.11 -7.92
CA TYR A 83 -7.35 15.46 -7.40
C TYR A 83 -8.38 15.80 -6.33
N PHE A 84 -8.11 16.82 -5.52
CA PHE A 84 -9.08 17.38 -4.60
C PHE A 84 -9.71 18.63 -5.23
N ASP A 85 -11.05 18.73 -5.24
CA ASP A 85 -11.76 19.89 -5.71
C ASP A 85 -11.62 21.10 -4.74
N ASP A 86 -12.22 22.24 -5.09
CA ASP A 86 -12.17 23.45 -4.25
C ASP A 86 -12.81 23.24 -2.86
N SER A 87 -13.65 22.23 -2.71
CA SER A 87 -14.26 21.83 -1.44
C SER A 87 -13.39 20.81 -0.68
N LYS A 88 -12.19 20.52 -1.16
CA LYS A 88 -11.27 19.48 -0.65
C LYS A 88 -11.87 18.07 -0.68
N LYS A 89 -12.81 17.81 -1.58
CA LYS A 89 -13.33 16.46 -1.82
C LYS A 89 -12.49 15.75 -2.89
N PRO A 90 -12.15 14.47 -2.70
CA PRO A 90 -11.42 13.72 -3.70
C PRO A 90 -12.31 13.45 -4.92
N VAL A 91 -11.78 13.72 -6.09
CA VAL A 91 -12.37 13.39 -7.40
C VAL A 91 -11.48 12.34 -8.06
N ILE A 92 -12.09 11.21 -8.43
CA ILE A 92 -11.41 10.07 -9.06
C ILE A 92 -11.83 10.04 -10.52
N GLU A 93 -10.85 10.03 -11.43
CA GLU A 93 -11.05 9.94 -12.86
C GLU A 93 -10.20 8.80 -13.44
N ASP A 94 -10.50 8.38 -14.67
CA ASP A 94 -9.72 7.39 -15.43
C ASP A 94 -9.45 6.08 -14.68
N PHE A 95 -10.37 5.66 -13.82
CA PHE A 95 -10.19 4.44 -13.04
C PHE A 95 -10.15 3.21 -13.94
N SER A 96 -9.14 2.37 -13.75
CA SER A 96 -9.01 1.06 -14.37
C SER A 96 -8.52 0.02 -13.36
N ASN A 97 -8.90 -1.24 -13.59
CA ASN A 97 -8.50 -2.37 -12.76
C ASN A 97 -7.95 -3.48 -13.66
N HIS A 98 -6.77 -3.96 -13.33
CA HIS A 98 -6.02 -4.95 -14.08
C HIS A 98 -5.60 -6.12 -13.19
N PRO A 99 -5.30 -7.31 -13.75
CA PRO A 99 -4.65 -8.36 -13.00
C PRO A 99 -3.27 -7.90 -12.50
N MET A 100 -2.94 -8.26 -11.26
CA MET A 100 -1.59 -7.99 -10.74
C MET A 100 -0.55 -8.81 -11.51
N PRO A 101 0.51 -8.17 -12.07
CA PRO A 101 1.56 -8.90 -12.78
C PRO A 101 2.27 -9.92 -11.88
N GLY A 102 2.62 -11.08 -12.41
CA GLY A 102 3.28 -12.14 -11.66
C GLY A 102 2.37 -13.09 -10.87
N THR A 103 1.03 -12.90 -10.93
CA THR A 103 0.06 -13.80 -10.25
C THR A 103 -0.26 -15.05 -11.05
N LYS A 104 -0.14 -15.01 -12.38
CA LYS A 104 -0.41 -16.16 -13.28
C LYS A 104 0.82 -17.03 -13.55
N GLY A 105 1.98 -16.62 -13.09
CA GLY A 105 3.25 -17.31 -13.30
C GLY A 105 4.40 -16.39 -12.92
N GLU A 106 5.61 -16.95 -12.85
CA GLU A 106 6.81 -16.17 -12.58
C GLU A 106 7.19 -15.33 -13.81
N ILE A 107 7.46 -14.04 -13.56
CA ILE A 107 7.93 -13.08 -14.55
C ILE A 107 9.23 -12.42 -14.12
N SER A 108 9.95 -11.83 -15.06
CA SER A 108 11.14 -11.02 -14.75
C SER A 108 10.72 -9.64 -14.20
N ARG A 109 11.64 -8.95 -13.54
CA ARG A 109 11.49 -7.57 -13.13
C ARG A 109 11.12 -6.66 -14.31
N ASP A 110 11.77 -6.83 -15.44
CA ASP A 110 11.56 -5.97 -16.61
C ASP A 110 10.15 -6.18 -17.18
N GLU A 111 9.69 -7.43 -17.33
CA GLU A 111 8.30 -7.75 -17.70
C GLU A 111 7.27 -7.19 -16.72
N PHE A 112 7.59 -7.17 -15.42
CA PHE A 112 6.74 -6.58 -14.40
C PHE A 112 6.51 -5.07 -14.65
N PHE A 113 7.58 -4.31 -14.85
CA PHE A 113 7.48 -2.87 -15.09
C PHE A 113 6.94 -2.52 -16.48
N GLU A 114 7.23 -3.30 -17.51
CA GLU A 114 6.64 -3.15 -18.83
C GLU A 114 5.11 -3.35 -18.77
N THR A 115 4.65 -4.35 -18.03
CA THR A 115 3.22 -4.58 -17.83
C THR A 115 2.55 -3.42 -17.08
N ILE A 116 3.16 -2.93 -16.01
CA ILE A 116 2.65 -1.75 -15.28
C ILE A 116 2.61 -0.52 -16.20
N LEU A 117 3.64 -0.34 -17.02
CA LEU A 117 3.69 0.78 -17.96
C LEU A 117 2.54 0.76 -18.95
N GLU A 118 2.16 -0.42 -19.49
CA GLU A 118 0.97 -0.54 -20.34
C GLU A 118 -0.32 -0.18 -19.59
N TYR A 119 -0.43 -0.51 -18.29
CA TYR A 119 -1.60 -0.16 -17.49
C TYR A 119 -1.71 1.35 -17.23
N ILE A 120 -0.60 2.05 -17.04
CA ILE A 120 -0.60 3.49 -16.77
C ILE A 120 -0.51 4.34 -18.04
N LYS A 121 -0.26 3.76 -19.21
CA LYS A 121 -0.14 4.44 -20.49
C LYS A 121 -1.30 5.41 -20.81
N PRO A 122 -2.58 5.09 -20.52
CA PRO A 122 -3.68 6.02 -20.78
C PRO A 122 -3.65 7.30 -19.95
N VAL A 123 -2.92 7.31 -18.83
CA VAL A 123 -2.90 8.41 -17.85
C VAL A 123 -1.52 9.03 -17.62
N ILE A 124 -0.47 8.41 -18.15
CA ILE A 124 0.92 8.79 -17.81
C ILE A 124 1.24 10.25 -18.12
N ASP A 125 0.62 10.84 -19.13
CA ASP A 125 0.83 12.23 -19.53
C ASP A 125 -0.07 13.24 -18.78
N LYS A 126 -0.97 12.74 -17.90
CA LYS A 126 -1.94 13.59 -17.18
C LYS A 126 -1.35 14.27 -15.94
N SER A 127 -0.23 13.77 -15.43
CA SER A 127 0.47 14.37 -14.28
C SER A 127 1.94 13.92 -14.23
N ASP A 128 2.80 14.79 -13.71
CA ASP A 128 4.17 14.43 -13.36
C ASP A 128 4.31 13.85 -11.95
N LYS A 129 3.22 13.80 -11.19
CA LYS A 129 3.18 13.25 -9.84
C LYS A 129 2.48 11.89 -9.81
N ILE A 130 3.10 10.92 -9.20
CA ILE A 130 2.62 9.56 -9.08
C ILE A 130 2.64 9.14 -7.61
N GLY A 131 1.49 8.78 -7.06
CA GLY A 131 1.37 8.10 -5.77
C GLY A 131 1.23 6.60 -6.00
N PHE A 132 2.13 5.82 -5.43
CA PHE A 132 2.15 4.37 -5.63
C PHE A 132 1.92 3.64 -4.30
N CYS A 133 0.70 3.16 -4.08
CA CYS A 133 0.39 2.23 -3.00
C CYS A 133 0.94 0.85 -3.36
N PHE A 134 1.99 0.43 -2.66
CA PHE A 134 2.66 -0.84 -2.90
C PHE A 134 2.52 -1.73 -1.65
N SER A 135 1.54 -2.65 -1.69
CA SER A 135 1.09 -3.45 -0.55
C SER A 135 1.98 -4.66 -0.25
N TYR A 136 3.29 -4.45 -0.28
CA TYR A 136 4.32 -5.44 0.05
C TYR A 136 5.32 -4.84 1.03
N PRO A 137 5.98 -5.66 1.87
CA PRO A 137 7.06 -5.20 2.73
C PRO A 137 8.15 -4.48 1.92
N THR A 138 8.36 -3.21 2.24
CA THR A 138 9.20 -2.29 1.46
C THR A 138 9.99 -1.39 2.40
N GLU A 139 11.29 -1.31 2.21
CA GLU A 139 12.14 -0.30 2.82
C GLU A 139 11.90 1.02 2.10
N ILE A 140 11.21 1.95 2.76
CA ILE A 140 10.99 3.29 2.19
C ILE A 140 12.27 4.13 2.33
N LEU A 141 12.62 4.81 1.26
CA LEU A 141 13.82 5.64 1.16
C LEU A 141 13.48 7.11 1.46
N PRO A 142 14.46 7.93 1.92
CA PRO A 142 14.23 9.36 2.20
C PRO A 142 13.74 10.19 1.02
N ASN A 143 13.96 9.74 -0.22
CA ASN A 143 13.47 10.37 -1.44
C ASN A 143 12.03 10.00 -1.81
N GLY A 144 11.35 9.20 -0.98
CA GLY A 144 9.99 8.74 -1.21
C GLY A 144 9.85 7.50 -2.10
N ASP A 145 10.95 6.96 -2.64
CA ASP A 145 10.96 5.65 -3.31
C ASP A 145 11.02 4.50 -2.28
N GLY A 146 11.01 3.26 -2.73
CA GLY A 146 11.10 2.11 -1.85
C GLY A 146 11.73 0.90 -2.52
N LYS A 147 12.42 0.08 -1.71
CA LYS A 147 13.00 -1.18 -2.14
C LYS A 147 12.16 -2.33 -1.62
N ALA A 148 11.73 -3.22 -2.51
CA ALA A 148 11.02 -4.42 -2.10
C ALA A 148 11.91 -5.31 -1.21
N ILE A 149 11.44 -5.65 0.00
CA ILE A 149 12.14 -6.54 0.93
C ILE A 149 11.80 -7.99 0.62
N ARG A 150 10.51 -8.27 0.41
CA ARG A 150 9.99 -9.58 0.02
C ARG A 150 8.63 -9.44 -0.64
N PHE A 151 8.28 -10.41 -1.44
CA PHE A 151 6.89 -10.56 -1.87
C PHE A 151 6.15 -11.47 -0.88
N SER A 152 5.08 -10.94 -0.32
CA SER A 152 4.02 -11.71 0.33
C SER A 152 2.93 -11.95 -0.72
N LYS A 153 2.03 -12.90 -0.50
CA LYS A 153 0.95 -13.24 -1.43
C LYS A 153 1.47 -14.05 -2.65
N GLU A 154 0.67 -14.19 -3.69
CA GLU A 154 0.94 -15.13 -4.80
C GLU A 154 1.80 -14.55 -5.95
N ILE A 155 2.37 -13.38 -5.75
CA ILE A 155 3.17 -12.71 -6.78
C ILE A 155 4.57 -13.36 -6.88
N ARG A 156 5.03 -13.58 -8.12
CA ARG A 156 6.35 -14.13 -8.41
C ARG A 156 7.07 -13.26 -9.43
N VAL A 157 8.00 -12.45 -8.94
CA VAL A 157 8.82 -11.57 -9.78
C VAL A 157 10.29 -11.82 -9.45
N ARG A 158 11.07 -12.29 -10.43
CA ARG A 158 12.51 -12.50 -10.27
C ARG A 158 13.25 -11.17 -10.26
N ASP A 159 14.36 -11.12 -9.55
CA ASP A 159 15.34 -10.02 -9.55
C ASP A 159 14.76 -8.64 -9.09
N MET A 160 13.71 -8.68 -8.25
CA MET A 160 13.02 -7.49 -7.77
C MET A 160 13.42 -7.09 -6.35
N ILE A 161 13.88 -8.05 -5.53
CA ILE A 161 14.22 -7.79 -4.13
C ILE A 161 15.43 -6.85 -4.04
N GLY A 162 15.32 -5.82 -3.20
CA GLY A 162 16.36 -4.79 -3.04
C GLY A 162 16.38 -3.72 -4.14
N GLU A 163 15.56 -3.85 -5.18
CA GLU A 163 15.47 -2.88 -6.26
C GLU A 163 14.53 -1.71 -5.92
N PRO A 164 14.87 -0.47 -6.34
CA PRO A 164 14.00 0.70 -6.15
C PRO A 164 12.80 0.61 -7.10
N VAL A 165 11.61 0.43 -6.54
CA VAL A 165 10.38 0.18 -7.30
C VAL A 165 10.01 1.37 -8.20
N GLY A 166 10.00 2.58 -7.62
CA GLY A 166 9.69 3.80 -8.36
C GLY A 166 10.76 4.12 -9.42
N GLY A 167 12.03 4.01 -9.04
CA GLY A 167 13.16 4.26 -9.95
C GLY A 167 13.12 3.34 -11.17
N ARG A 168 12.85 2.05 -10.99
CA ARG A 168 12.75 1.08 -12.08
C ARG A 168 11.56 1.34 -13.01
N LEU A 169 10.41 1.75 -12.44
CA LEU A 169 9.28 2.15 -13.27
C LEU A 169 9.60 3.40 -14.11
N LEU A 170 10.28 4.40 -13.54
CA LEU A 170 10.70 5.59 -14.28
C LEU A 170 11.74 5.26 -15.36
N GLU A 171 12.67 4.35 -15.10
CA GLU A 171 13.60 3.85 -16.12
C GLU A 171 12.87 3.17 -17.28
N ALA A 172 11.89 2.30 -16.98
CA ALA A 172 11.07 1.65 -18.00
C ALA A 172 10.29 2.68 -18.82
N ALA A 173 9.69 3.68 -18.18
CA ALA A 173 8.99 4.77 -18.86
C ALA A 173 9.94 5.56 -19.80
N LYS A 174 11.14 5.92 -19.34
CA LYS A 174 12.14 6.59 -20.18
C LYS A 174 12.56 5.74 -21.38
N LYS A 175 12.79 4.46 -21.21
CA LYS A 175 13.10 3.52 -22.30
C LYS A 175 11.97 3.43 -23.33
N ALA A 176 10.71 3.49 -22.88
CA ALA A 176 9.54 3.53 -23.74
C ALA A 176 9.28 4.88 -24.42
N GLY A 177 10.16 5.87 -24.20
CA GLY A 177 10.10 7.18 -24.87
C GLY A 177 9.27 8.25 -24.14
N TYR A 178 8.78 7.98 -22.94
CA TYR A 178 8.10 9.01 -22.15
C TYR A 178 9.11 10.07 -21.68
N LYS A 179 8.73 11.34 -21.88
CA LYS A 179 9.54 12.50 -21.54
C LYS A 179 9.00 13.17 -20.27
N GLY A 180 9.88 13.88 -19.56
CA GLY A 180 9.54 14.62 -18.35
C GLY A 180 10.13 13.98 -17.08
N ASP A 181 10.23 14.81 -16.04
CA ASP A 181 10.75 14.40 -14.73
C ASP A 181 9.57 14.08 -13.81
N LYS A 182 9.10 12.83 -13.90
CA LYS A 182 8.04 12.35 -13.03
C LYS A 182 8.57 12.06 -11.63
N GLN A 183 7.76 12.40 -10.63
CA GLN A 183 8.03 12.13 -9.22
C GLN A 183 7.16 10.98 -8.77
N ILE A 184 7.75 9.96 -8.16
CA ILE A 184 7.02 8.83 -7.55
C ILE A 184 7.22 8.87 -6.04
N VAL A 185 6.10 8.71 -5.31
CA VAL A 185 6.11 8.45 -3.87
C VAL A 185 5.45 7.09 -3.63
N LEU A 186 6.22 6.19 -3.01
CA LEU A 186 5.74 4.89 -2.57
C LEU A 186 5.17 4.98 -1.16
N LEU A 187 4.03 4.33 -0.96
CA LEU A 187 3.38 4.18 0.33
C LEU A 187 2.91 2.73 0.50
N ASN A 188 2.99 2.22 1.72
CA ASN A 188 2.30 0.98 2.08
C ASN A 188 0.78 1.24 2.17
N ASP A 189 -0.04 0.20 2.03
CA ASP A 189 -1.50 0.27 2.08
C ASP A 189 -2.03 0.77 3.43
N THR A 190 -1.42 0.38 4.55
CA THR A 190 -1.80 0.86 5.88
C THR A 190 -1.53 2.35 6.04
N VAL A 191 -0.38 2.83 5.57
CA VAL A 191 -0.01 4.25 5.56
C VAL A 191 -0.92 5.05 4.63
N SER A 192 -1.23 4.52 3.45
CA SER A 192 -2.17 5.14 2.49
C SER A 192 -3.57 5.27 3.09
N THR A 193 -4.02 4.26 3.85
CA THR A 193 -5.31 4.29 4.55
C THR A 193 -5.33 5.37 5.64
N LEU A 194 -4.28 5.47 6.45
CA LEU A 194 -4.14 6.50 7.48
C LEU A 194 -4.21 7.91 6.87
N LEU A 195 -3.44 8.16 5.80
CA LEU A 195 -3.44 9.45 5.11
C LEU A 195 -4.79 9.76 4.47
N GLY A 196 -5.45 8.77 3.88
CA GLY A 196 -6.80 8.89 3.32
C GLY A 196 -7.83 9.26 4.39
N GLY A 197 -7.78 8.60 5.56
CA GLY A 197 -8.62 8.92 6.72
C GLY A 197 -8.42 10.35 7.17
N ARG A 198 -7.18 10.79 7.33
CA ARG A 198 -6.84 12.16 7.72
C ARG A 198 -7.29 13.20 6.67
N ALA A 199 -7.16 12.91 5.39
CA ALA A 199 -7.59 13.81 4.32
C ALA A 199 -9.11 14.01 4.28
N THR A 200 -9.88 12.96 4.61
CA THR A 200 -11.35 12.99 4.58
C THR A 200 -11.98 13.41 5.90
N HIS A 201 -11.25 13.29 7.02
CA HIS A 201 -11.70 13.61 8.37
C HIS A 201 -10.64 14.41 9.13
N PRO A 202 -10.32 15.65 8.69
CA PRO A 202 -9.23 16.43 9.25
C PRO A 202 -9.43 16.86 10.72
N ASP A 203 -10.67 16.75 11.21
CA ASP A 203 -11.09 17.05 12.59
C ASP A 203 -10.86 15.89 13.58
N LYS A 204 -10.44 14.73 13.10
CA LYS A 204 -10.14 13.56 13.93
C LYS A 204 -8.66 13.49 14.28
N GLU A 205 -8.38 13.02 15.50
CA GLU A 205 -7.04 12.62 15.92
C GLU A 205 -6.79 11.18 15.47
N TYR A 206 -5.56 10.93 14.99
CA TYR A 206 -5.10 9.63 14.48
C TYR A 206 -3.78 9.23 15.13
#